data_f2cf0da9484ebd5313528834a7b6ba1b
#
_entry.id   f2cf0da9484ebd5313528834a7b6ba1b
#
_cell.length_a   1.000
_cell.length_b   1.000
_cell.length_c   1.000
_cell.angle_alpha   90.00
_cell.angle_beta   90.00
_cell.angle_gamma   90.00
#
_symmetry.space_group_name_H-M   'P 1'
#
loop_
_entity.id
_entity.type
_entity.pdbx_description
1 polymer ?
#
loop_
_entity_poly.entity_id
_entity_poly.type
_entity_poly.pdbx_seq_one_letter_code
_entity_poly.pdbx_strand_id
1 'polypeptide(L)'
;MACEWDEMEYKLQEKSFFSFITTKDSSYNKKSNRIELLLDLYVGTTKDDKDKDKGEHHTFNKIAQMEKNGKSVETIWQEVQNIYNRLLCWYNDNFLYNLIGFIVEKNGDRELSEIWNDCQNKSTIEFKESVRGRVIKNIPANEDIEKMVYKDGRTKNVLLLFNILSLMSIDERKDYKYNFNDKFHFDLYKDENWDKEHVHATASESLLSKVEWVKWLKDLDAKLVEKKLVENKDENKDKYLKWIRKAIEVKDSDYPAIKEDKNETFKPLSKEEFDKMFNGIVSALEGDDDKDLKQNSIGNIVLLNQNINRSGEYKVAPFSTKRRIIMERVKKGQFVPLGTQNVFMKAYTQIPGHFYKWEKDDASDGYLSDRASYIKAIIETIKRIK
;
A
#
# COMPACT_ATOMS: atom_id res chain seq x y z
N MET A 1 -31.36 -19.70 -15.35
CA MET A 1 -31.45 -18.66 -14.28
C MET A 1 -30.88 -19.11 -12.93
N ALA A 2 -31.41 -20.14 -12.25
CA ALA A 2 -30.93 -20.47 -10.90
C ALA A 2 -29.41 -20.83 -10.85
N CYS A 3 -28.96 -21.78 -11.69
CA CYS A 3 -27.54 -22.16 -11.74
C CYS A 3 -26.60 -21.00 -12.12
N GLU A 4 -27.05 -20.14 -13.04
CA GLU A 4 -26.29 -18.96 -13.47
C GLU A 4 -26.22 -17.93 -12.35
N TRP A 5 -27.30 -17.76 -11.57
CA TRP A 5 -27.31 -16.90 -10.38
C TRP A 5 -26.30 -17.38 -9.36
N ASP A 6 -26.31 -18.68 -9.06
CA ASP A 6 -25.39 -19.29 -8.09
C ASP A 6 -23.92 -19.14 -8.53
N GLU A 7 -23.64 -19.30 -9.83
CA GLU A 7 -22.30 -19.10 -10.40
C GLU A 7 -21.83 -17.65 -10.26
N MET A 8 -22.69 -16.69 -10.60
CA MET A 8 -22.37 -15.26 -10.47
C MET A 8 -22.16 -14.88 -9.00
N GLU A 9 -23.05 -15.32 -8.10
CA GLU A 9 -22.93 -15.04 -6.67
C GLU A 9 -21.65 -15.66 -6.11
N TYR A 10 -21.33 -16.91 -6.46
CA TYR A 10 -20.09 -17.56 -6.05
C TYR A 10 -18.86 -16.76 -6.48
N LYS A 11 -18.81 -16.31 -7.74
CA LYS A 11 -17.69 -15.53 -8.27
C LYS A 11 -17.58 -14.16 -7.58
N LEU A 12 -18.69 -13.51 -7.29
CA LEU A 12 -18.72 -12.25 -6.56
C LEU A 12 -18.25 -12.40 -5.11
N GLN A 13 -18.35 -13.60 -4.50
CA GLN A 13 -17.79 -13.88 -3.18
C GLN A 13 -16.26 -14.04 -3.18
N GLU A 14 -15.63 -14.28 -4.33
CA GLU A 14 -14.16 -14.29 -4.41
C GLU A 14 -13.60 -12.92 -4.08
N LYS A 15 -12.78 -12.84 -3.02
CA LYS A 15 -12.20 -11.57 -2.56
C LYS A 15 -11.41 -10.86 -3.66
N SER A 16 -10.58 -11.60 -4.40
CA SER A 16 -9.76 -11.06 -5.49
C SER A 16 -10.60 -10.44 -6.61
N PHE A 17 -11.76 -11.06 -6.94
CA PHE A 17 -12.69 -10.53 -7.94
C PHE A 17 -13.43 -9.30 -7.40
N PHE A 18 -13.93 -9.37 -6.18
CA PHE A 18 -14.76 -8.28 -5.65
C PHE A 18 -13.97 -7.03 -5.29
N SER A 19 -12.72 -7.22 -4.84
CA SER A 19 -11.89 -6.12 -4.40
C SER A 19 -11.39 -5.20 -5.50
N PHE A 20 -11.35 -5.62 -6.78
CA PHE A 20 -10.97 -4.68 -7.84
C PHE A 20 -12.12 -3.75 -8.28
N ILE A 21 -13.37 -4.11 -7.98
CA ILE A 21 -14.57 -3.35 -8.38
C ILE A 21 -15.25 -2.59 -7.24
N THR A 22 -14.77 -2.73 -6.00
CA THR A 22 -15.32 -2.04 -4.82
C THR A 22 -14.22 -1.45 -3.97
N THR A 23 -14.50 -0.38 -3.23
CA THR A 23 -13.59 0.15 -2.21
C THR A 23 -13.67 -0.66 -0.92
N LYS A 24 -12.70 -0.45 -0.01
CA LYS A 24 -12.72 -1.09 1.32
C LYS A 24 -13.99 -0.76 2.11
N ASP A 25 -14.42 0.49 2.06
CA ASP A 25 -15.56 1.00 2.82
C ASP A 25 -16.89 0.86 2.05
N SER A 26 -16.88 0.12 0.95
CA SER A 26 -18.06 -0.15 0.14
C SER A 26 -19.18 -0.77 0.98
N SER A 27 -20.39 -0.26 0.81
CA SER A 27 -21.59 -0.83 1.44
C SER A 27 -21.84 -2.28 1.03
N TYR A 28 -21.41 -2.66 -0.18
CA TYR A 28 -21.54 -4.03 -0.69
C TYR A 28 -20.66 -5.04 0.05
N ASN A 29 -19.58 -4.62 0.70
CA ASN A 29 -18.74 -5.52 1.52
C ASN A 29 -19.46 -6.05 2.76
N LYS A 30 -20.50 -5.35 3.22
CA LYS A 30 -21.30 -5.72 4.41
C LYS A 30 -22.50 -6.60 4.06
N LYS A 31 -22.77 -6.83 2.78
CA LYS A 31 -23.92 -7.58 2.29
C LYS A 31 -23.57 -9.05 2.10
N SER A 32 -24.48 -9.93 2.51
CA SER A 32 -24.38 -11.37 2.25
C SER A 32 -24.58 -11.68 0.76
N ASN A 33 -25.40 -10.88 0.07
CA ASN A 33 -25.68 -11.01 -1.36
C ASN A 33 -25.01 -9.86 -2.14
N ARG A 34 -23.96 -10.19 -2.90
CA ARG A 34 -23.16 -9.22 -3.68
C ARG A 34 -23.72 -8.98 -5.08
N ILE A 35 -24.69 -9.76 -5.51
CA ILE A 35 -25.33 -9.59 -6.84
C ILE A 35 -26.08 -8.25 -6.96
N GLU A 36 -26.45 -7.64 -5.83
CA GLU A 36 -27.02 -6.31 -5.81
C GLU A 36 -26.15 -5.27 -6.53
N LEU A 37 -24.81 -5.44 -6.52
CA LEU A 37 -23.90 -4.60 -7.29
C LEU A 37 -24.20 -4.64 -8.78
N LEU A 38 -24.49 -5.84 -9.34
CA LEU A 38 -24.84 -5.99 -10.77
C LEU A 38 -26.18 -5.34 -11.08
N LEU A 39 -27.15 -5.50 -10.18
CA LEU A 39 -28.48 -4.90 -10.33
C LEU A 39 -28.43 -3.38 -10.24
N ASP A 40 -27.59 -2.83 -9.35
CA ASP A 40 -27.37 -1.39 -9.23
C ASP A 40 -26.69 -0.81 -10.48
N LEU A 41 -25.69 -1.52 -11.02
CA LEU A 41 -25.06 -1.14 -12.29
C LEU A 41 -26.05 -1.19 -13.45
N TYR A 42 -26.91 -2.21 -13.46
CA TYR A 42 -27.95 -2.37 -14.49
C TYR A 42 -28.92 -1.20 -14.53
N VAL A 43 -29.43 -0.77 -13.37
CA VAL A 43 -30.40 0.35 -13.31
C VAL A 43 -29.74 1.72 -13.24
N GLY A 44 -28.40 1.78 -13.19
CA GLY A 44 -27.63 3.01 -13.04
C GLY A 44 -27.83 3.67 -11.67
N THR A 45 -28.08 2.89 -10.61
CA THR A 45 -28.23 3.40 -9.25
C THR A 45 -26.87 3.70 -8.65
N THR A 46 -26.71 4.86 -8.04
CA THR A 46 -25.53 5.24 -7.26
C THR A 46 -25.84 5.25 -5.77
N LYS A 47 -24.80 5.28 -4.92
CA LYS A 47 -24.98 5.43 -3.47
C LYS A 47 -25.75 6.71 -3.13
N ASP A 48 -25.45 7.80 -3.83
CA ASP A 48 -26.14 9.09 -3.67
C ASP A 48 -27.63 8.99 -3.95
N ASP A 49 -28.04 8.10 -4.86
CA ASP A 49 -29.45 7.85 -5.15
C ASP A 49 -30.15 7.09 -4.03
N LYS A 50 -29.43 6.23 -3.29
CA LYS A 50 -29.95 5.50 -2.12
C LYS A 50 -30.08 6.40 -0.90
N ASP A 51 -29.11 7.32 -0.73
CA ASP A 51 -29.06 8.25 0.41
C ASP A 51 -30.05 9.44 0.27
N LYS A 52 -30.46 9.78 -0.96
CA LYS A 52 -31.36 10.90 -1.27
C LYS A 52 -32.81 10.45 -1.49
N ASP A 53 -33.50 10.05 -0.44
CA ASP A 53 -34.96 9.76 -0.42
C ASP A 53 -35.50 8.68 -1.37
N LYS A 54 -34.64 7.89 -2.03
CA LYS A 54 -35.13 6.87 -2.96
C LYS A 54 -35.39 5.50 -2.31
N GLY A 55 -35.07 5.36 -1.02
CA GLY A 55 -35.39 4.20 -0.20
C GLY A 55 -34.58 2.94 -0.52
N GLU A 56 -34.60 2.03 0.42
CA GLU A 56 -33.88 0.74 0.39
C GLU A 56 -34.23 -0.14 -0.83
N HIS A 57 -35.41 0.07 -1.42
CA HIS A 57 -35.93 -0.71 -2.54
C HIS A 57 -35.82 0.01 -3.90
N HIS A 58 -34.99 1.05 -4.03
CA HIS A 58 -34.90 1.84 -5.27
C HIS A 58 -34.60 0.99 -6.51
N THR A 59 -33.60 0.13 -6.45
CA THR A 59 -33.20 -0.76 -7.54
C THR A 59 -34.31 -1.71 -7.93
N PHE A 60 -34.94 -2.36 -6.93
CA PHE A 60 -36.10 -3.23 -7.15
C PHE A 60 -37.24 -2.49 -7.83
N ASN A 61 -37.60 -1.30 -7.35
CA ASN A 61 -38.69 -0.50 -7.92
C ASN A 61 -38.43 -0.10 -9.38
N LYS A 62 -37.19 0.24 -9.73
CA LYS A 62 -36.79 0.52 -11.13
C LYS A 62 -36.95 -0.71 -12.00
N ILE A 63 -36.47 -1.89 -11.53
CA ILE A 63 -36.61 -3.14 -12.29
C ILE A 63 -38.08 -3.49 -12.49
N ALA A 64 -38.92 -3.40 -11.46
CA ALA A 64 -40.37 -3.63 -11.54
C ALA A 64 -41.07 -2.65 -12.48
N GLN A 65 -40.59 -1.40 -12.55
CA GLN A 65 -41.14 -0.42 -13.54
C GLN A 65 -40.74 -0.76 -14.98
N MET A 66 -39.51 -1.26 -15.21
CA MET A 66 -39.06 -1.74 -16.52
C MET A 66 -39.95 -2.90 -17.02
N GLU A 67 -40.25 -3.85 -16.14
CA GLU A 67 -41.15 -4.96 -16.44
C GLU A 67 -42.57 -4.46 -16.79
N LYS A 68 -43.14 -3.56 -15.97
CA LYS A 68 -44.43 -2.94 -16.24
C LYS A 68 -44.49 -2.19 -17.58
N ASN A 69 -43.36 -1.64 -18.01
CA ASN A 69 -43.20 -0.95 -19.30
C ASN A 69 -42.97 -1.93 -20.46
N GLY A 70 -43.11 -3.24 -20.24
CA GLY A 70 -43.08 -4.27 -21.28
C GLY A 70 -41.71 -4.92 -21.52
N LYS A 71 -40.72 -4.67 -20.65
CA LYS A 71 -39.43 -5.36 -20.75
C LYS A 71 -39.53 -6.74 -20.08
N SER A 72 -39.24 -7.83 -20.85
CA SER A 72 -39.36 -9.18 -20.28
C SER A 72 -38.30 -9.45 -19.23
N VAL A 73 -38.64 -10.32 -18.28
CA VAL A 73 -37.70 -10.76 -17.19
C VAL A 73 -36.46 -11.43 -17.81
N GLU A 74 -36.63 -12.18 -18.91
CA GLU A 74 -35.53 -12.84 -19.60
C GLU A 74 -34.58 -11.80 -20.21
N THR A 75 -35.09 -10.71 -20.76
CA THR A 75 -34.26 -9.61 -21.32
C THR A 75 -33.47 -8.92 -20.18
N ILE A 76 -34.15 -8.61 -19.07
CA ILE A 76 -33.52 -8.00 -17.91
C ILE A 76 -32.37 -8.91 -17.40
N TRP A 77 -32.64 -10.22 -17.29
CA TRP A 77 -31.66 -11.18 -16.84
C TRP A 77 -30.44 -11.27 -17.78
N GLN A 78 -30.66 -11.34 -19.07
CA GLN A 78 -29.58 -11.34 -20.07
C GLN A 78 -28.70 -10.09 -19.98
N GLU A 79 -29.28 -8.91 -19.72
CA GLU A 79 -28.54 -7.68 -19.57
C GLU A 79 -27.71 -7.68 -18.30
N VAL A 80 -28.23 -8.22 -17.19
CA VAL A 80 -27.44 -8.42 -15.94
C VAL A 80 -26.30 -9.42 -16.14
N GLN A 81 -26.55 -10.53 -16.86
CA GLN A 81 -25.49 -11.46 -17.25
C GLN A 81 -24.40 -10.79 -18.10
N ASN A 82 -24.79 -9.90 -19.02
CA ASN A 82 -23.83 -9.17 -19.84
C ASN A 82 -22.94 -8.26 -18.97
N ILE A 83 -23.49 -7.64 -17.92
CA ILE A 83 -22.68 -6.87 -16.95
C ILE A 83 -21.66 -7.78 -16.27
N TYR A 84 -22.10 -8.90 -15.71
CA TYR A 84 -21.22 -9.87 -15.07
C TYR A 84 -20.11 -10.34 -16.01
N ASN A 85 -20.47 -10.77 -17.22
CA ASN A 85 -19.50 -11.24 -18.21
C ASN A 85 -18.48 -10.16 -18.58
N ARG A 86 -18.90 -8.91 -18.66
CA ARG A 86 -17.99 -7.79 -18.92
C ARG A 86 -17.03 -7.57 -17.74
N LEU A 87 -17.52 -7.59 -16.50
CA LEU A 87 -16.68 -7.49 -15.32
C LEU A 87 -15.68 -8.68 -15.24
N LEU A 88 -16.11 -9.87 -15.63
CA LEU A 88 -15.24 -11.05 -15.72
C LEU A 88 -14.16 -10.89 -16.80
N CYS A 89 -14.50 -10.30 -17.96
CA CYS A 89 -13.51 -9.94 -18.97
C CYS A 89 -12.48 -8.94 -18.44
N TRP A 90 -12.92 -7.91 -17.69
CA TRP A 90 -12.00 -6.95 -17.08
C TRP A 90 -11.11 -7.60 -16.01
N TYR A 91 -11.68 -8.52 -15.22
CA TYR A 91 -10.92 -9.29 -14.25
C TYR A 91 -9.82 -10.13 -14.90
N ASN A 92 -10.09 -10.74 -16.06
CA ASN A 92 -9.15 -11.62 -16.75
C ASN A 92 -8.10 -10.86 -17.57
N ASP A 93 -8.33 -9.60 -17.89
CA ASP A 93 -7.35 -8.73 -18.55
C ASP A 93 -6.52 -7.97 -17.51
N ASN A 94 -5.25 -8.31 -17.37
CA ASN A 94 -4.39 -7.70 -16.34
C ASN A 94 -4.30 -6.18 -16.45
N PHE A 95 -4.37 -5.61 -17.66
CA PHE A 95 -4.36 -4.16 -17.87
C PHE A 95 -5.63 -3.53 -17.28
N LEU A 96 -6.79 -4.05 -17.65
CA LEU A 96 -8.09 -3.53 -17.17
C LEU A 96 -8.24 -3.77 -15.67
N TYR A 97 -7.89 -4.96 -15.17
CA TYR A 97 -7.95 -5.27 -13.76
C TYR A 97 -7.16 -4.27 -12.91
N ASN A 98 -5.89 -4.07 -13.26
CA ASN A 98 -4.99 -3.22 -12.48
C ASN A 98 -5.39 -1.75 -12.52
N LEU A 99 -5.77 -1.24 -13.68
CA LEU A 99 -6.10 0.18 -13.81
C LEU A 99 -7.51 0.52 -13.33
N ILE A 100 -8.51 -0.33 -13.57
CA ILE A 100 -9.86 -0.16 -13.02
C ILE A 100 -9.82 -0.26 -11.51
N GLY A 101 -9.11 -1.26 -10.95
CA GLY A 101 -8.95 -1.40 -9.51
C GLY A 101 -8.30 -0.18 -8.85
N PHE A 102 -7.30 0.42 -9.49
CA PHE A 102 -6.71 1.68 -9.04
C PHE A 102 -7.72 2.85 -9.06
N ILE A 103 -8.48 3.01 -10.15
CA ILE A 103 -9.44 4.09 -10.29
C ILE A 103 -10.55 3.98 -9.24
N VAL A 104 -11.10 2.77 -9.06
CA VAL A 104 -12.14 2.50 -8.06
C VAL A 104 -11.61 2.74 -6.63
N GLU A 105 -10.41 2.22 -6.30
CA GLU A 105 -9.81 2.42 -4.97
C GLU A 105 -9.61 3.89 -4.64
N LYS A 106 -9.21 4.69 -5.63
CA LYS A 106 -8.95 6.11 -5.45
C LYS A 106 -10.21 6.97 -5.36
N ASN A 107 -11.19 6.72 -6.23
CA ASN A 107 -12.31 7.62 -6.47
C ASN A 107 -13.63 7.13 -5.85
N GLY A 108 -13.67 5.87 -5.40
CA GLY A 108 -14.85 5.28 -4.77
C GLY A 108 -15.70 4.43 -5.72
N ASP A 109 -16.70 3.74 -5.16
CA ASP A 109 -17.57 2.79 -5.88
C ASP A 109 -18.36 3.44 -7.04
N ARG A 110 -18.64 4.74 -6.98
CA ARG A 110 -19.32 5.48 -8.03
C ARG A 110 -18.57 5.40 -9.36
N GLU A 111 -17.26 5.36 -9.33
CA GLU A 111 -16.42 5.30 -10.52
C GLU A 111 -16.69 4.04 -11.35
N LEU A 112 -17.06 2.93 -10.70
CA LEU A 112 -17.40 1.70 -11.42
C LEU A 112 -18.60 1.91 -12.36
N SER A 113 -19.63 2.64 -11.91
CA SER A 113 -20.80 2.97 -12.75
C SER A 113 -20.42 3.87 -13.92
N GLU A 114 -19.51 4.82 -13.70
CA GLU A 114 -19.01 5.68 -14.76
C GLU A 114 -18.16 4.92 -15.79
N ILE A 115 -17.32 3.98 -15.33
CA ILE A 115 -16.54 3.10 -16.21
C ILE A 115 -17.47 2.16 -16.99
N TRP A 116 -18.51 1.62 -16.33
CA TRP A 116 -19.52 0.80 -16.96
C TRP A 116 -20.23 1.54 -18.10
N ASN A 117 -20.71 2.74 -17.84
CA ASN A 117 -21.38 3.56 -18.86
C ASN A 117 -20.45 3.90 -20.02
N ASP A 118 -19.18 4.17 -19.74
CA ASP A 118 -18.16 4.50 -20.71
C ASP A 118 -17.83 3.33 -21.66
N CYS A 119 -17.90 2.09 -21.18
CA CYS A 119 -17.57 0.91 -21.98
C CYS A 119 -18.66 0.50 -22.99
N GLN A 120 -19.91 0.98 -22.84
CA GLN A 120 -21.04 0.51 -23.61
C GLN A 120 -20.89 0.71 -25.15
N ASN A 121 -20.27 1.81 -25.56
CA ASN A 121 -20.18 2.20 -26.96
C ASN A 121 -18.73 2.22 -27.48
N LYS A 122 -17.82 1.47 -26.84
CA LYS A 122 -16.41 1.45 -27.21
C LYS A 122 -15.95 0.06 -27.61
N SER A 123 -15.09 -0.01 -28.60
CA SER A 123 -14.26 -1.20 -28.83
C SER A 123 -13.33 -1.46 -27.65
N THR A 124 -12.77 -2.66 -27.55
CA THR A 124 -11.82 -3.01 -26.50
C THR A 124 -10.62 -2.08 -26.47
N ILE A 125 -10.11 -1.67 -27.63
CA ILE A 125 -8.97 -0.75 -27.75
C ILE A 125 -9.36 0.63 -27.22
N GLU A 126 -10.45 1.20 -27.70
CA GLU A 126 -10.94 2.52 -27.27
C GLU A 126 -11.26 2.54 -25.77
N PHE A 127 -11.80 1.44 -25.24
CA PHE A 127 -12.07 1.33 -23.82
C PHE A 127 -10.79 1.30 -22.99
N LYS A 128 -9.76 0.53 -23.39
CA LYS A 128 -8.46 0.54 -22.73
C LYS A 128 -7.83 1.94 -22.74
N GLU A 129 -7.92 2.65 -23.85
CA GLU A 129 -7.47 4.04 -23.96
C GLU A 129 -8.24 4.98 -23.02
N SER A 130 -9.55 4.79 -22.89
CA SER A 130 -10.37 5.56 -21.98
C SER A 130 -10.00 5.31 -20.52
N VAL A 131 -9.83 4.06 -20.13
CA VAL A 131 -9.37 3.69 -18.77
C VAL A 131 -7.99 4.29 -18.48
N ARG A 132 -7.05 4.18 -19.42
CA ARG A 132 -5.73 4.83 -19.33
C ARG A 132 -5.86 6.34 -19.15
N GLY A 133 -6.70 7.00 -19.96
CA GLY A 133 -6.95 8.43 -19.87
C GLY A 133 -7.50 8.86 -18.50
N ARG A 134 -8.38 8.05 -17.89
CA ARG A 134 -8.88 8.27 -16.53
C ARG A 134 -7.75 8.19 -15.49
N VAL A 135 -6.84 7.22 -15.61
CA VAL A 135 -5.67 7.14 -14.73
C VAL A 135 -4.79 8.37 -14.87
N ILE A 136 -4.47 8.79 -16.10
CA ILE A 136 -3.63 9.96 -16.38
C ILE A 136 -4.24 11.25 -15.80
N LYS A 137 -5.54 11.46 -15.92
CA LYS A 137 -6.24 12.62 -15.31
C LYS A 137 -6.14 12.64 -13.78
N ASN A 138 -5.97 11.49 -13.18
CA ASN A 138 -5.90 11.30 -11.74
C ASN A 138 -4.46 11.40 -11.18
N ILE A 139 -3.45 11.52 -12.03
CA ILE A 139 -2.04 11.66 -11.63
C ILE A 139 -1.72 13.15 -11.47
N PRO A 140 -0.97 13.56 -10.42
CA PRO A 140 -0.42 14.90 -10.33
C PRO A 140 0.44 15.23 -11.56
N ALA A 141 0.58 16.52 -11.88
CA ALA A 141 1.52 16.96 -12.90
C ALA A 141 2.92 16.40 -12.63
N ASN A 142 3.65 16.02 -13.68
CA ASN A 142 4.93 15.32 -13.55
C ASN A 142 5.94 16.05 -12.66
N GLU A 143 5.94 17.39 -12.73
CA GLU A 143 6.82 18.23 -11.92
C GLU A 143 6.49 18.21 -10.42
N ASP A 144 5.25 17.82 -10.07
CA ASP A 144 4.80 17.77 -8.70
C ASP A 144 5.21 16.46 -8.00
N ILE A 145 5.37 15.34 -8.74
CA ILE A 145 5.62 14.02 -8.14
C ILE A 145 6.92 14.03 -7.33
N GLU A 146 8.00 14.58 -7.86
CA GLU A 146 9.30 14.65 -7.17
C GLU A 146 9.28 15.56 -5.95
N LYS A 147 8.35 16.53 -5.95
CA LYS A 147 8.17 17.49 -4.83
C LYS A 147 7.18 16.99 -3.77
N MET A 148 6.52 15.87 -4.01
CA MET A 148 5.52 15.34 -3.08
C MET A 148 6.15 14.95 -1.74
N VAL A 149 5.39 15.20 -0.68
CA VAL A 149 5.82 14.96 0.70
C VAL A 149 4.81 14.08 1.44
N TYR A 150 5.21 13.56 2.60
CA TYR A 150 4.38 12.68 3.43
C TYR A 150 2.99 13.27 3.74
N LYS A 151 2.90 14.56 4.01
CA LYS A 151 1.63 15.24 4.36
C LYS A 151 0.71 15.48 3.15
N ASP A 152 1.20 15.38 1.93
CA ASP A 152 0.34 15.51 0.74
C ASP A 152 -0.65 14.34 0.69
N GLY A 153 -1.94 14.66 0.64
CA GLY A 153 -3.01 13.66 0.56
C GLY A 153 -2.94 12.77 -0.69
N ARG A 154 -2.30 13.24 -1.75
CA ARG A 154 -2.13 12.52 -3.02
C ARG A 154 -1.03 11.46 -2.97
N THR A 155 -0.07 11.57 -2.04
CA THR A 155 1.12 10.69 -1.97
C THR A 155 0.75 9.22 -1.87
N LYS A 156 -0.26 8.85 -1.09
CA LYS A 156 -0.72 7.46 -0.97
C LYS A 156 -1.16 6.89 -2.31
N ASN A 157 -1.93 7.65 -3.07
CA ASN A 157 -2.46 7.22 -4.36
C ASN A 157 -1.34 7.10 -5.42
N VAL A 158 -0.36 8.02 -5.38
CA VAL A 158 0.81 7.95 -6.26
C VAL A 158 1.65 6.70 -5.94
N LEU A 159 1.87 6.38 -4.65
CA LEU A 159 2.58 5.18 -4.25
C LEU A 159 1.81 3.90 -4.59
N LEU A 160 0.47 3.91 -4.49
CA LEU A 160 -0.36 2.79 -4.92
C LEU A 160 -0.20 2.56 -6.43
N LEU A 161 -0.36 3.60 -7.24
CA LEU A 161 -0.17 3.51 -8.69
C LEU A 161 1.25 3.05 -9.05
N PHE A 162 2.26 3.58 -8.37
CA PHE A 162 3.65 3.15 -8.55
C PHE A 162 3.82 1.64 -8.31
N ASN A 163 3.24 1.10 -7.23
CA ASN A 163 3.30 -0.33 -6.94
C ASN A 163 2.56 -1.17 -7.98
N ILE A 164 1.43 -0.69 -8.49
CA ILE A 164 0.68 -1.36 -9.55
C ILE A 164 1.49 -1.36 -10.86
N LEU A 165 2.01 -0.22 -11.27
CA LEU A 165 2.81 -0.10 -12.51
C LEU A 165 4.15 -0.85 -12.42
N SER A 166 4.67 -1.08 -11.21
CA SER A 166 5.86 -1.91 -11.00
C SER A 166 5.66 -3.40 -11.36
N LEU A 167 4.40 -3.85 -11.56
CA LEU A 167 4.07 -5.19 -12.06
C LEU A 167 4.18 -5.30 -13.59
N MET A 168 4.47 -4.21 -14.28
CA MET A 168 4.66 -4.23 -15.73
C MET A 168 6.05 -4.74 -16.10
N SER A 169 6.12 -5.44 -17.22
CA SER A 169 7.36 -5.70 -17.94
C SER A 169 7.42 -4.89 -19.23
N ILE A 170 8.65 -4.65 -19.67
CA ILE A 170 8.95 -4.03 -20.94
C ILE A 170 9.43 -5.13 -21.88
N ASP A 171 8.74 -5.36 -22.99
CA ASP A 171 9.25 -6.22 -24.07
C ASP A 171 10.03 -5.37 -25.08
N GLU A 172 11.34 -5.31 -24.90
CA GLU A 172 12.23 -4.54 -25.77
C GLU A 172 12.23 -5.03 -27.22
N ARG A 173 11.82 -6.29 -27.45
CA ARG A 173 11.74 -6.90 -28.79
C ARG A 173 10.49 -6.46 -29.57
N LYS A 174 9.54 -5.78 -28.92
CA LYS A 174 8.27 -5.37 -29.50
C LYS A 174 8.03 -3.86 -29.35
N ASP A 175 8.97 -3.04 -29.79
CA ASP A 175 8.86 -1.57 -29.73
C ASP A 175 8.49 -1.04 -28.33
N TYR A 176 9.15 -1.58 -27.30
CA TYR A 176 8.90 -1.21 -25.91
C TYR A 176 7.44 -1.36 -25.48
N LYS A 177 6.81 -2.47 -25.86
CA LYS A 177 5.46 -2.76 -25.41
C LYS A 177 5.44 -3.07 -23.92
N TYR A 178 4.67 -2.27 -23.17
CA TYR A 178 4.44 -2.48 -21.74
C TYR A 178 3.26 -3.43 -21.54
N ASN A 179 3.46 -4.50 -20.78
CA ASN A 179 2.41 -5.45 -20.43
C ASN A 179 2.39 -5.68 -18.91
N PHE A 180 1.21 -5.80 -18.32
CA PHE A 180 1.11 -6.30 -16.96
C PHE A 180 1.32 -7.81 -16.94
N ASN A 181 2.34 -8.27 -16.22
CA ASN A 181 2.61 -9.70 -16.04
C ASN A 181 1.68 -10.30 -14.99
N ASP A 182 1.23 -9.51 -14.02
CA ASP A 182 0.49 -9.97 -12.88
C ASP A 182 -0.61 -8.97 -12.46
N LYS A 183 -1.49 -9.42 -11.58
CA LYS A 183 -2.55 -8.63 -10.94
C LYS A 183 -2.08 -8.10 -9.60
N PHE A 184 -2.39 -6.85 -9.31
CA PHE A 184 -2.19 -6.30 -7.98
C PHE A 184 -3.20 -6.90 -6.99
N HIS A 185 -2.75 -7.29 -5.82
CA HIS A 185 -3.60 -7.89 -4.79
C HIS A 185 -4.42 -6.84 -4.04
N PHE A 186 -5.48 -6.32 -4.69
CA PHE A 186 -6.38 -5.34 -4.06
C PHE A 186 -7.06 -5.88 -2.80
N ASP A 187 -7.35 -7.17 -2.76
CA ASP A 187 -7.90 -7.87 -1.60
C ASP A 187 -6.97 -7.75 -0.38
N LEU A 188 -5.72 -8.16 -0.52
CA LEU A 188 -4.73 -8.10 0.55
C LEU A 188 -4.36 -6.65 0.90
N TYR A 189 -4.31 -5.76 -0.09
CA TYR A 189 -4.08 -4.34 0.13
C TYR A 189 -5.15 -3.73 1.05
N LYS A 190 -6.43 -4.09 0.85
CA LYS A 190 -7.56 -3.59 1.63
C LYS A 190 -7.69 -4.28 2.98
N ASP A 191 -7.58 -5.60 3.03
CA ASP A 191 -7.70 -6.39 4.27
C ASP A 191 -6.63 -6.00 5.29
N GLU A 192 -5.41 -5.76 4.84
CA GLU A 192 -4.29 -5.45 5.71
C GLU A 192 -4.10 -3.95 5.99
N ASN A 193 -4.91 -3.07 5.40
CA ASN A 193 -4.84 -1.62 5.61
C ASN A 193 -3.46 -1.01 5.32
N TRP A 194 -3.02 -1.08 4.10
CA TRP A 194 -1.76 -0.46 3.69
C TRP A 194 -1.85 1.06 3.68
N ASP A 195 -0.85 1.73 4.25
CA ASP A 195 -0.76 3.19 4.33
C ASP A 195 0.68 3.66 4.13
N LYS A 196 0.87 4.98 4.08
CA LYS A 196 2.18 5.62 3.92
C LYS A 196 3.03 5.43 5.17
N GLU A 197 4.31 5.12 4.98
CA GLU A 197 5.30 5.07 6.06
C GLU A 197 6.68 5.48 5.56
N HIS A 198 7.49 6.06 6.46
CA HIS A 198 8.86 6.42 6.15
C HIS A 198 9.77 5.20 6.08
N VAL A 199 10.65 5.17 5.10
CA VAL A 199 11.71 4.15 4.98
C VAL A 199 12.76 4.40 6.04
N HIS A 200 13.27 5.62 6.12
CA HIS A 200 14.21 6.06 7.16
C HIS A 200 13.43 6.57 8.39
N ALA A 201 13.93 6.27 9.57
CA ALA A 201 13.31 6.71 10.83
C ALA A 201 13.45 8.22 11.01
N THR A 202 12.38 8.90 11.41
CA THR A 202 12.36 10.35 11.46
C THR A 202 12.59 10.95 12.85
N ALA A 203 12.30 10.24 13.94
CA ALA A 203 12.54 10.71 15.31
C ALA A 203 12.17 9.68 16.40
N SER A 204 12.81 9.79 17.57
CA SER A 204 12.48 9.03 18.79
C SER A 204 11.20 9.54 19.49
N GLU A 205 10.67 10.68 19.10
CA GLU A 205 9.53 11.35 19.76
C GLU A 205 8.25 10.49 19.83
N SER A 206 8.13 9.47 18.96
CA SER A 206 6.98 8.57 18.97
C SER A 206 7.09 7.42 19.98
N LEU A 207 8.25 7.20 20.60
CA LEU A 207 8.43 6.19 21.67
C LEU A 207 8.18 6.84 23.03
N LEU A 208 6.92 6.80 23.48
CA LEU A 208 6.48 7.53 24.68
C LEU A 208 6.57 6.71 25.96
N SER A 209 6.69 5.39 25.88
CA SER A 209 6.69 4.50 27.04
C SER A 209 7.95 3.64 27.14
N LYS A 210 8.33 3.27 28.38
CA LYS A 210 9.44 2.35 28.64
C LYS A 210 9.23 0.98 27.98
N VAL A 211 7.99 0.55 27.82
CA VAL A 211 7.64 -0.69 27.14
C VAL A 211 8.03 -0.62 25.66
N GLU A 212 7.73 0.51 25.02
CA GLU A 212 8.11 0.74 23.61
C GLU A 212 9.63 0.82 23.45
N TRP A 213 10.35 1.41 24.43
CA TRP A 213 11.82 1.45 24.42
C TRP A 213 12.42 0.05 24.48
N VAL A 214 11.92 -0.80 25.39
CA VAL A 214 12.40 -2.18 25.53
C VAL A 214 12.15 -2.97 24.25
N LYS A 215 10.98 -2.83 23.66
CA LYS A 215 10.64 -3.51 22.40
C LYS A 215 11.56 -3.05 21.27
N TRP A 216 11.76 -1.74 21.13
CA TRP A 216 12.68 -1.19 20.13
C TRP A 216 14.10 -1.76 20.29
N LEU A 217 14.61 -1.82 21.52
CA LEU A 217 15.93 -2.40 21.81
C LEU A 217 16.01 -3.91 21.50
N LYS A 218 14.93 -4.66 21.75
CA LYS A 218 14.85 -6.09 21.39
C LYS A 218 14.90 -6.33 19.89
N ASP A 219 14.33 -5.41 19.11
CA ASP A 219 14.27 -5.53 17.66
C ASP A 219 15.59 -5.18 16.97
N LEU A 220 16.53 -4.58 17.67
CA LEU A 220 17.86 -4.30 17.14
C LEU A 220 18.68 -5.58 16.92
N ASP A 221 19.42 -5.64 15.83
CA ASP A 221 20.48 -6.63 15.64
C ASP A 221 21.71 -6.22 16.50
N ALA A 222 21.84 -6.83 17.67
CA ALA A 222 22.89 -6.49 18.63
C ALA A 222 24.31 -6.63 18.03
N LYS A 223 24.54 -7.62 17.16
CA LYS A 223 25.86 -7.83 16.53
C LYS A 223 26.17 -6.73 15.52
N LEU A 224 25.16 -6.33 14.74
CA LEU A 224 25.31 -5.24 13.79
C LEU A 224 25.55 -3.92 14.50
N VAL A 225 24.78 -3.63 15.56
CA VAL A 225 24.95 -2.42 16.39
C VAL A 225 26.36 -2.39 17.00
N GLU A 226 26.81 -3.48 17.58
CA GLU A 226 28.16 -3.59 18.13
C GLU A 226 29.24 -3.26 17.10
N LYS A 227 29.16 -3.92 15.94
CA LYS A 227 30.10 -3.71 14.83
C LYS A 227 30.16 -2.22 14.44
N LYS A 228 28.99 -1.57 14.30
CA LYS A 228 28.90 -0.17 13.87
C LYS A 228 29.39 0.83 14.92
N LEU A 229 29.04 0.61 16.18
CA LEU A 229 29.56 1.43 17.28
C LEU A 229 31.08 1.32 17.42
N VAL A 230 31.66 0.15 17.12
CA VAL A 230 33.12 -0.04 17.07
C VAL A 230 33.74 0.71 15.89
N GLU A 231 33.18 0.57 14.70
CA GLU A 231 33.64 1.27 13.51
C GLU A 231 33.63 2.78 13.67
N ASN A 232 32.60 3.31 14.32
CA ASN A 232 32.43 4.74 14.60
C ASN A 232 33.18 5.23 15.84
N LYS A 233 33.91 4.35 16.54
CA LYS A 233 34.64 4.67 17.78
C LYS A 233 33.76 5.33 18.85
N ASP A 234 32.50 4.87 19.00
CA ASP A 234 31.55 5.45 19.93
C ASP A 234 31.96 5.12 21.38
N GLU A 235 32.20 6.15 22.18
CA GLU A 235 32.59 6.06 23.58
C GLU A 235 31.50 5.45 24.46
N ASN A 236 30.23 5.51 24.04
CA ASN A 236 29.09 4.95 24.77
C ASN A 236 28.75 3.51 24.36
N LYS A 237 29.53 2.90 23.49
CA LYS A 237 29.30 1.55 22.95
C LYS A 237 28.91 0.53 24.01
N ASP A 238 29.70 0.38 25.03
CA ASP A 238 29.49 -0.63 26.08
C ASP A 238 28.21 -0.38 26.88
N LYS A 239 27.87 0.91 27.10
CA LYS A 239 26.63 1.33 27.75
C LYS A 239 25.42 0.97 26.93
N TYR A 240 25.45 1.24 25.63
CA TYR A 240 24.35 0.94 24.70
C TYR A 240 24.14 -0.56 24.55
N LEU A 241 25.22 -1.32 24.37
CA LEU A 241 25.16 -2.78 24.26
C LEU A 241 24.63 -3.44 25.54
N LYS A 242 25.00 -2.91 26.73
CA LYS A 242 24.44 -3.36 27.99
C LYS A 242 22.94 -3.21 28.07
N TRP A 243 22.38 -2.09 27.53
CA TRP A 243 20.95 -1.86 27.48
C TRP A 243 20.24 -2.78 26.48
N ILE A 244 20.80 -3.00 25.30
CA ILE A 244 20.26 -3.94 24.32
C ILE A 244 20.21 -5.36 24.89
N ARG A 245 21.29 -5.83 25.52
CA ARG A 245 21.34 -7.17 26.14
C ARG A 245 20.29 -7.33 27.22
N LYS A 246 20.18 -6.36 28.12
CA LYS A 246 19.14 -6.36 29.15
C LYS A 246 17.73 -6.35 28.60
N ALA A 247 17.47 -5.60 27.53
CA ALA A 247 16.18 -5.58 26.89
C ALA A 247 15.79 -6.96 26.31
N ILE A 248 16.75 -7.68 25.73
CA ILE A 248 16.53 -9.04 25.19
C ILE A 248 16.13 -10.02 26.31
N GLU A 249 16.66 -9.87 27.52
CA GLU A 249 16.37 -10.73 28.67
C GLU A 249 14.97 -10.49 29.28
N VAL A 250 14.35 -9.34 29.02
CA VAL A 250 13.00 -9.01 29.52
C VAL A 250 11.96 -9.89 28.85
N LYS A 251 11.18 -10.62 29.63
CA LYS A 251 10.05 -11.42 29.13
C LYS A 251 8.87 -10.52 28.78
N ASP A 252 8.06 -10.94 27.81
CA ASP A 252 6.87 -10.17 27.40
C ASP A 252 5.85 -10.03 28.54
N SER A 253 5.77 -11.03 29.44
CA SER A 253 4.95 -10.97 30.64
C SER A 253 5.40 -9.90 31.66
N ASP A 254 6.63 -9.47 31.60
CA ASP A 254 7.24 -8.57 32.61
C ASP A 254 7.11 -7.09 32.19
N TYR A 255 6.63 -6.78 30.97
CA TYR A 255 6.44 -5.42 30.51
C TYR A 255 5.57 -4.53 31.43
N PRO A 256 4.46 -5.02 32.01
CA PRO A 256 3.70 -4.23 32.99
C PRO A 256 4.50 -3.85 34.23
N ALA A 257 5.39 -4.74 34.71
CA ALA A 257 6.22 -4.49 35.89
C ALA A 257 7.27 -3.41 35.63
N ILE A 258 7.77 -3.28 34.39
CA ILE A 258 8.72 -2.22 34.01
C ILE A 258 8.07 -0.82 34.08
N LYS A 259 6.74 -0.72 33.92
CA LYS A 259 5.99 0.54 34.05
C LYS A 259 5.97 1.07 35.48
N GLU A 260 6.09 0.20 36.50
CA GLU A 260 5.90 0.53 37.90
C GLU A 260 7.18 0.81 38.68
N ASP A 261 8.32 0.92 38.03
CA ASP A 261 9.64 1.19 38.67
C ASP A 261 10.07 0.15 39.70
N LYS A 262 9.43 -1.01 39.81
CA LYS A 262 9.63 -1.95 40.91
C LYS A 262 10.70 -3.02 40.67
N ASN A 263 11.34 -3.08 39.49
CA ASN A 263 12.32 -4.10 39.18
C ASN A 263 13.71 -3.53 38.87
N GLU A 264 14.71 -3.87 39.69
CA GLU A 264 16.12 -3.54 39.50
C GLU A 264 16.76 -4.14 38.23
N THR A 265 16.08 -5.05 37.55
CA THR A 265 16.61 -5.70 36.36
C THR A 265 16.72 -4.75 35.15
N PHE A 266 15.92 -3.73 35.09
CA PHE A 266 15.98 -2.70 34.05
C PHE A 266 15.92 -1.32 34.70
N LYS A 267 17.10 -0.76 35.06
CA LYS A 267 17.16 0.57 35.65
C LYS A 267 16.47 1.56 34.69
N PRO A 268 15.43 2.27 35.15
CA PRO A 268 14.69 3.16 34.25
C PRO A 268 15.61 4.25 33.69
N LEU A 269 15.74 4.28 32.35
CA LEU A 269 16.34 5.41 31.66
C LEU A 269 15.43 6.60 31.79
N SER A 270 15.99 7.79 31.94
CA SER A 270 15.25 9.01 31.66
C SER A 270 14.96 9.10 30.15
N LYS A 271 13.95 9.89 29.78
CA LYS A 271 13.66 10.11 28.34
C LYS A 271 14.88 10.68 27.61
N GLU A 272 15.62 11.58 28.24
CA GLU A 272 16.82 12.20 27.68
C GLU A 272 17.96 11.17 27.46
N GLU A 273 18.17 10.25 28.41
CA GLU A 273 19.16 9.19 28.24
C GLU A 273 18.76 8.21 27.14
N PHE A 274 17.47 7.88 27.04
CA PHE A 274 16.96 7.05 25.97
C PHE A 274 17.13 7.73 24.60
N ASP A 275 16.79 9.02 24.49
CA ASP A 275 16.92 9.77 23.24
C ASP A 275 18.39 9.88 22.81
N LYS A 276 19.32 10.08 23.73
CA LYS A 276 20.77 10.06 23.44
C LYS A 276 21.21 8.69 22.92
N MET A 277 20.78 7.60 23.58
CA MET A 277 21.10 6.25 23.16
C MET A 277 20.47 5.95 21.79
N PHE A 278 19.19 6.29 21.60
CA PHE A 278 18.48 6.13 20.36
C PHE A 278 19.22 6.82 19.21
N ASN A 279 19.50 8.11 19.36
CA ASN A 279 20.20 8.89 18.33
C ASN A 279 21.61 8.33 18.07
N GLY A 280 22.36 7.95 19.11
CA GLY A 280 23.68 7.33 18.94
C GLY A 280 23.66 6.02 18.17
N ILE A 281 22.69 5.13 18.47
CA ILE A 281 22.52 3.86 17.75
C ILE A 281 22.04 4.11 16.32
N VAL A 282 21.07 4.99 16.10
CA VAL A 282 20.57 5.31 14.76
C VAL A 282 21.69 5.94 13.93
N SER A 283 22.42 6.92 14.47
CA SER A 283 23.57 7.52 13.79
C SER A 283 24.66 6.49 13.45
N ALA A 284 24.95 5.55 14.35
CA ALA A 284 25.91 4.49 14.05
C ALA A 284 25.44 3.52 12.96
N LEU A 285 24.14 3.26 12.89
CA LEU A 285 23.56 2.34 11.92
C LEU A 285 23.28 3.01 10.55
N GLU A 286 22.88 4.27 10.55
CA GLU A 286 22.35 4.97 9.36
C GLU A 286 23.21 6.16 8.92
N GLY A 287 24.23 6.54 9.73
CA GLY A 287 25.02 7.76 9.54
C GLY A 287 24.40 8.96 10.25
N ASP A 288 25.14 10.05 10.34
CA ASP A 288 24.60 11.30 10.88
C ASP A 288 23.45 11.81 10.01
N ASP A 289 22.41 12.34 10.66
CA ASP A 289 21.29 12.98 9.96
C ASP A 289 21.83 14.06 9.03
N ASP A 290 21.94 13.72 7.76
CA ASP A 290 22.23 14.70 6.75
C ASP A 290 20.99 15.61 6.66
N LYS A 291 21.15 16.87 7.13
CA LYS A 291 20.09 17.90 7.12
C LYS A 291 19.50 18.13 5.72
N ASP A 292 20.17 17.64 4.68
CA ASP A 292 19.72 17.63 3.29
C ASP A 292 18.85 16.43 2.91
N LEU A 293 18.76 15.38 3.75
CA LEU A 293 17.79 14.32 3.55
C LEU A 293 16.40 14.92 3.68
N LYS A 294 15.70 15.04 2.57
CA LYS A 294 14.27 15.44 2.55
C LYS A 294 13.44 14.30 3.15
N GLN A 295 13.52 14.15 4.48
CA GLN A 295 12.91 13.04 5.23
C GLN A 295 11.46 12.79 4.83
N ASN A 296 10.72 13.86 4.52
CA ASN A 296 9.33 13.80 4.10
C ASN A 296 9.14 13.64 2.58
N SER A 297 10.20 13.56 1.78
CA SER A 297 10.11 13.39 0.33
C SER A 297 9.46 12.04 -0.02
N ILE A 298 8.71 12.00 -1.12
CA ILE A 298 8.15 10.77 -1.66
C ILE A 298 9.21 9.68 -1.86
N GLY A 299 10.45 10.06 -2.12
CA GLY A 299 11.60 9.15 -2.21
C GLY A 299 11.85 8.35 -0.93
N ASN A 300 11.51 8.90 0.22
CA ASN A 300 11.64 8.24 1.53
C ASN A 300 10.33 7.61 2.05
N ILE A 301 9.31 7.46 1.21
CA ILE A 301 7.99 6.97 1.62
C ILE A 301 7.64 5.70 0.86
N VAL A 302 7.07 4.72 1.56
CA VAL A 302 6.56 3.46 1.01
C VAL A 302 5.14 3.19 1.47
N LEU A 303 4.47 2.22 0.85
CA LEU A 303 3.27 1.63 1.41
C LEU A 303 3.64 0.54 2.41
N LEU A 304 3.07 0.60 3.59
CA LEU A 304 3.25 -0.36 4.66
C LEU A 304 1.94 -0.78 5.29
N ASN A 305 1.87 -2.03 5.73
CA ASN A 305 0.74 -2.59 6.47
C ASN A 305 0.57 -1.90 7.82
N GLN A 306 -0.67 -1.49 8.15
CA GLN A 306 -0.96 -0.81 9.42
C GLN A 306 -0.65 -1.65 10.66
N ASN A 307 -0.76 -2.98 10.60
CA ASN A 307 -0.48 -3.83 11.76
C ASN A 307 1.01 -3.80 12.12
N ILE A 308 1.88 -3.69 11.11
CA ILE A 308 3.31 -3.47 11.31
C ILE A 308 3.54 -2.05 11.84
N ASN A 309 2.88 -1.07 11.26
CA ASN A 309 3.05 0.35 11.57
C ASN A 309 2.51 0.73 12.97
N ARG A 310 1.41 0.10 13.43
CA ARG A 310 0.82 0.36 14.75
C ARG A 310 1.65 -0.18 15.91
N SER A 311 2.61 -1.04 15.66
CA SER A 311 3.50 -1.55 16.70
C SER A 311 4.43 -0.47 17.30
N GLY A 312 4.24 0.80 17.03
CA GLY A 312 5.06 1.91 17.55
C GLY A 312 6.57 1.77 17.25
N GLU A 313 7.02 0.54 17.31
CA GLU A 313 8.38 0.07 17.12
C GLU A 313 8.88 0.30 15.69
N TYR A 314 8.00 0.08 14.69
CA TYR A 314 8.38 0.19 13.30
C TYR A 314 8.63 1.65 12.88
N LYS A 315 7.81 2.60 13.34
CA LYS A 315 7.91 4.01 12.95
C LYS A 315 9.30 4.59 13.16
N VAL A 316 9.90 4.21 14.27
CA VAL A 316 11.20 4.72 14.73
C VAL A 316 12.32 3.68 14.59
N ALA A 317 12.03 2.52 14.03
CA ALA A 317 13.04 1.49 13.82
C ALA A 317 14.05 1.94 12.77
N PRO A 318 15.34 1.63 12.95
CA PRO A 318 16.35 1.79 11.93
C PRO A 318 16.00 1.01 10.66
N PHE A 319 16.51 1.45 9.52
CA PHE A 319 16.29 0.80 8.23
C PHE A 319 16.59 -0.71 8.26
N SER A 320 17.67 -1.12 8.93
CA SER A 320 18.04 -2.53 9.09
C SER A 320 16.95 -3.38 9.75
N THR A 321 16.33 -2.85 10.80
CA THR A 321 15.21 -3.52 11.50
C THR A 321 13.96 -3.55 10.63
N LYS A 322 13.60 -2.44 10.01
CA LYS A 322 12.48 -2.38 9.04
C LYS A 322 12.68 -3.38 7.91
N ARG A 323 13.89 -3.43 7.35
CA ARG A 323 14.27 -4.39 6.31
C ARG A 323 14.09 -5.83 6.77
N ARG A 324 14.56 -6.18 7.97
CA ARG A 324 14.39 -7.54 8.53
C ARG A 324 12.91 -7.94 8.58
N ILE A 325 12.06 -7.08 9.13
CA ILE A 325 10.61 -7.33 9.24
C ILE A 325 9.98 -7.55 7.87
N ILE A 326 10.29 -6.71 6.90
CA ILE A 326 9.75 -6.84 5.54
C ILE A 326 10.25 -8.11 4.86
N MET A 327 11.55 -8.43 4.98
CA MET A 327 12.13 -9.65 4.39
C MET A 327 11.57 -10.93 5.02
N GLU A 328 11.26 -10.92 6.31
CA GLU A 328 10.59 -12.06 6.96
C GLU A 328 9.16 -12.27 6.42
N ARG A 329 8.41 -11.20 6.14
CA ARG A 329 7.10 -11.32 5.49
C ARG A 329 7.22 -11.92 4.10
N VAL A 330 8.16 -11.42 3.30
CA VAL A 330 8.42 -11.93 1.94
C VAL A 330 8.79 -13.42 1.99
N LYS A 331 9.67 -13.82 2.91
CA LYS A 331 10.06 -15.23 3.10
C LYS A 331 8.88 -16.14 3.48
N LYS A 332 7.90 -15.61 4.19
CA LYS A 332 6.66 -16.33 4.58
C LYS A 332 5.60 -16.32 3.48
N GLY A 333 5.86 -15.78 2.32
CA GLY A 333 4.90 -15.63 1.24
C GLY A 333 3.75 -14.66 1.55
N GLN A 334 3.92 -13.79 2.55
CA GLN A 334 2.93 -12.77 2.89
C GLN A 334 3.02 -11.62 1.91
N PHE A 335 1.87 -11.03 1.59
CA PHE A 335 1.82 -9.92 0.66
C PHE A 335 2.62 -8.71 1.15
N VAL A 336 3.47 -8.19 0.27
CA VAL A 336 4.15 -6.90 0.36
C VAL A 336 4.14 -6.29 -1.04
N PRO A 337 3.66 -5.06 -1.23
CA PRO A 337 3.69 -4.42 -2.54
C PRO A 337 5.10 -4.39 -3.13
N LEU A 338 5.23 -4.68 -4.43
CA LEU A 338 6.53 -4.87 -5.10
C LEU A 338 7.47 -3.67 -4.94
N GLY A 339 6.93 -2.45 -5.09
CA GLY A 339 7.71 -1.23 -4.89
C GLY A 339 8.25 -1.09 -3.46
N THR A 340 7.52 -1.59 -2.45
CA THR A 340 7.98 -1.64 -1.06
C THR A 340 9.06 -2.72 -0.89
N GLN A 341 8.87 -3.93 -1.44
CA GLN A 341 9.90 -4.97 -1.42
C GLN A 341 11.21 -4.46 -2.00
N ASN A 342 11.15 -3.88 -3.19
CA ASN A 342 12.31 -3.40 -3.94
C ASN A 342 13.11 -2.33 -3.17
N VAL A 343 12.43 -1.45 -2.42
CA VAL A 343 13.09 -0.47 -1.56
C VAL A 343 13.91 -1.15 -0.48
N PHE A 344 13.31 -2.10 0.26
CA PHE A 344 14.01 -2.80 1.33
C PHE A 344 15.03 -3.83 0.82
N MET A 345 14.92 -4.26 -0.43
CA MET A 345 15.94 -5.05 -1.12
C MET A 345 17.05 -4.18 -1.73
N LYS A 346 16.87 -2.84 -1.75
CA LYS A 346 17.74 -1.88 -2.47
C LYS A 346 17.90 -2.20 -3.96
N ALA A 347 16.81 -2.68 -4.57
CA ALA A 347 16.82 -3.10 -5.98
C ALA A 347 16.93 -1.93 -6.97
N TYR A 348 16.82 -0.69 -6.51
CA TYR A 348 16.91 0.51 -7.35
C TYR A 348 18.33 1.08 -7.43
N THR A 349 19.32 0.51 -6.74
CA THR A 349 20.72 0.90 -6.83
C THR A 349 21.54 -0.14 -7.58
N GLN A 350 22.45 0.32 -8.45
CA GLN A 350 23.32 -0.58 -9.21
C GLN A 350 24.35 -1.26 -8.33
N ILE A 351 24.89 -0.55 -7.35
CA ILE A 351 25.90 -1.05 -6.41
C ILE A 351 25.42 -0.74 -4.99
N PRO A 352 24.73 -1.68 -4.31
CA PRO A 352 24.32 -1.45 -2.94
C PRO A 352 25.55 -1.40 -2.04
N GLY A 353 25.95 -0.20 -1.63
CA GLY A 353 27.10 -0.01 -0.73
C GLY A 353 26.86 -0.72 0.60
N HIS A 354 25.65 -0.58 1.16
CA HIS A 354 25.31 -1.18 2.47
C HIS A 354 23.83 -1.59 2.56
N PHE A 355 23.56 -2.87 2.73
CA PHE A 355 22.19 -3.40 2.89
C PHE A 355 21.52 -3.04 4.21
N TYR A 356 22.22 -2.47 5.16
CA TYR A 356 21.73 -2.15 6.51
C TYR A 356 21.52 -0.65 6.73
N LYS A 357 21.99 0.21 5.83
CA LYS A 357 21.86 1.65 5.91
C LYS A 357 20.93 2.19 4.81
N TRP A 358 20.29 3.28 5.10
CA TRP A 358 19.59 4.11 4.15
C TRP A 358 20.29 5.47 4.13
N GLU A 359 21.28 5.63 3.30
CA GLU A 359 22.15 6.81 3.26
C GLU A 359 21.93 7.67 2.02
N LYS A 360 22.36 8.93 2.11
CA LYS A 360 22.49 9.84 0.96
C LYS A 360 23.51 9.33 -0.06
N ASP A 361 24.44 8.47 0.32
CA ASP A 361 25.46 7.87 -0.54
C ASP A 361 25.03 6.56 -1.24
N ASP A 362 24.01 5.90 -0.75
CA ASP A 362 23.09 5.13 -1.59
C ASP A 362 22.40 6.09 -2.56
N ALA A 363 22.51 7.35 -2.28
CA ALA A 363 22.20 8.56 -2.99
C ALA A 363 23.44 9.25 -3.64
N SER A 364 24.64 8.72 -3.63
CA SER A 364 25.76 9.21 -4.46
C SER A 364 25.49 8.96 -5.94
N ASP A 365 24.55 8.04 -6.18
CA ASP A 365 23.80 7.94 -7.42
C ASP A 365 22.43 8.65 -7.30
N GLY A 366 22.23 9.54 -6.33
CA GLY A 366 20.97 10.26 -6.14
C GLY A 366 19.81 9.42 -5.62
N TYR A 367 20.00 8.35 -4.84
CA TYR A 367 18.98 7.33 -4.57
C TYR A 367 17.65 7.85 -4.00
N LEU A 368 17.61 8.84 -3.15
CA LEU A 368 16.35 9.44 -2.65
C LEU A 368 15.76 10.42 -3.68
N SER A 369 16.55 11.23 -4.33
CA SER A 369 16.13 12.04 -5.46
C SER A 369 15.88 11.15 -6.67
N ASP A 370 16.68 10.12 -6.88
CA ASP A 370 16.52 9.15 -7.95
C ASP A 370 15.33 8.26 -7.72
N ARG A 371 15.02 7.88 -6.44
CA ARG A 371 13.80 7.15 -6.19
C ARG A 371 12.56 8.02 -6.44
N ALA A 372 12.56 9.31 -6.09
CA ALA A 372 11.48 10.22 -6.47
C ALA A 372 11.37 10.32 -8.00
N SER A 373 12.49 10.46 -8.69
CA SER A 373 12.58 10.47 -10.15
C SER A 373 12.22 9.11 -10.76
N TYR A 374 12.59 8.00 -10.12
CA TYR A 374 12.19 6.66 -10.53
C TYR A 374 10.69 6.42 -10.38
N ILE A 375 10.08 6.83 -9.27
CA ILE A 375 8.62 6.79 -9.08
C ILE A 375 7.94 7.58 -10.19
N LYS A 376 8.42 8.79 -10.48
CA LYS A 376 7.92 9.62 -11.57
C LYS A 376 8.07 8.90 -12.93
N ALA A 377 9.24 8.36 -13.23
CA ALA A 377 9.49 7.66 -14.49
C ALA A 377 8.56 6.46 -14.68
N ILE A 378 8.34 5.64 -13.64
CA ILE A 378 7.39 4.51 -13.68
C ILE A 378 5.95 5.01 -13.90
N ILE A 379 5.54 6.08 -13.21
CA ILE A 379 4.21 6.64 -13.40
C ILE A 379 4.04 7.21 -14.82
N GLU A 380 5.07 7.79 -15.38
CA GLU A 380 5.05 8.29 -16.77
C GLU A 380 4.92 7.17 -17.81
N THR A 381 5.28 5.93 -17.48
CA THR A 381 5.12 4.80 -18.42
C THR A 381 3.67 4.62 -18.83
N ILE A 382 2.70 4.98 -17.94
CA ILE A 382 1.26 4.91 -18.26
C ILE A 382 0.90 5.70 -19.52
N LYS A 383 1.62 6.75 -19.85
CA LYS A 383 1.42 7.58 -21.05
C LYS A 383 1.95 6.91 -22.32
N ARG A 384 2.82 5.90 -22.19
CA ARG A 384 3.48 5.20 -23.28
C ARG A 384 2.90 3.81 -23.55
N ILE A 385 2.04 3.30 -22.68
CA ILE A 385 1.35 2.04 -22.88
C ILE A 385 0.40 2.20 -24.07
N LYS A 386 0.57 1.35 -25.09
CA LYS A 386 -0.29 1.32 -26.28
C LYS A 386 -1.29 0.17 -26.21
#